data_8908108002518b59e2df8e58e37b1caf
#
_entry.id   8908108002518b59e2df8e58e37b1caf
#
_cell.length_a   1.000
_cell.length_b   1.000
_cell.length_c   1.000
_cell.angle_alpha   90.00
_cell.angle_beta   90.00
_cell.angle_gamma   90.00
#
_symmetry.space_group_name_H-M   'P 1'
#
loop_
_entity.id
_entity.type
_entity.pdbx_description
1 polymer ?
#
loop_
_entity_poly.entity_id
_entity_poly.type
_entity_poly.pdbx_seq_one_letter_code
_entity_poly.pdbx_strand_id
1 'polypeptide(L)'
;MTRVHVTLYGSLALTGLGHGTDRAAVVGLENNEPKTVDTDYLARIHEICDERGTLNLNGEHEIAFEYGRDIEFDHWRRFAAHPNGMRFTAYGEHGEQLLEQVWYSIGGGFIQRGLATDPLVPIHAEVPPAVQRDSEEQMSEQTALSVEGDSMAGLPYPFSTAS
;
A
#
# COMPACT_ATOMS: atom_id res chain seq x y z
N MET A 1 -8.23 14.26 -7.66
CA MET A 1 -8.03 13.41 -6.46
C MET A 1 -7.71 14.31 -5.30
N THR A 2 -8.45 14.18 -4.22
CA THR A 2 -8.39 15.11 -3.08
C THR A 2 -8.05 14.41 -1.77
N ARG A 3 -8.11 13.09 -1.73
CA ARG A 3 -7.81 12.28 -0.56
C ARG A 3 -7.31 10.90 -0.95
N VAL A 4 -6.38 10.36 -0.18
CA VAL A 4 -5.93 8.96 -0.24
C VAL A 4 -6.12 8.33 1.14
N HIS A 5 -6.62 7.10 1.15
CA HIS A 5 -6.74 6.27 2.35
C HIS A 5 -5.92 5.00 2.17
N VAL A 6 -5.17 4.63 3.20
CA VAL A 6 -4.33 3.44 3.22
C VAL A 6 -4.82 2.51 4.32
N THR A 7 -5.16 1.28 3.97
CA THR A 7 -5.48 0.24 4.95
C THR A 7 -4.40 -0.84 4.94
N LEU A 8 -3.82 -1.10 6.09
CA LEU A 8 -2.88 -2.19 6.32
C LEU A 8 -3.64 -3.39 6.90
N TYR A 9 -3.36 -4.58 6.37
CA TYR A 9 -4.03 -5.82 6.74
C TYR A 9 -3.07 -6.88 7.27
N GLY A 10 -3.61 -7.81 8.06
CA GLY A 10 -2.90 -8.98 8.53
C GLY A 10 -1.61 -8.64 9.28
N SER A 11 -0.49 -9.24 8.90
CA SER A 11 0.78 -9.01 9.59
C SER A 11 1.26 -7.55 9.49
N LEU A 12 0.95 -6.85 8.38
CA LEU A 12 1.30 -5.43 8.26
C LEU A 12 0.53 -4.55 9.24
N ALA A 13 -0.71 -4.90 9.57
CA ALA A 13 -1.47 -4.21 10.61
C ALA A 13 -0.96 -4.56 12.03
N LEU A 14 -0.68 -5.84 12.29
CA LEU A 14 -0.31 -6.32 13.62
C LEU A 14 1.07 -5.85 14.06
N THR A 15 2.02 -5.77 13.14
CA THR A 15 3.43 -5.42 13.44
C THR A 15 3.88 -4.11 12.80
N GLY A 16 3.09 -3.55 11.90
CA GLY A 16 3.47 -2.42 11.04
C GLY A 16 3.83 -1.16 11.82
N LEU A 17 3.11 -0.87 12.90
CA LEU A 17 3.38 0.32 13.73
C LEU A 17 4.80 0.28 14.32
N GLY A 18 5.24 -0.89 14.81
CA GLY A 18 6.59 -1.08 15.35
C GLY A 18 7.70 -1.10 14.29
N HIS A 19 7.36 -1.48 13.05
CA HIS A 19 8.31 -1.57 11.94
C HIS A 19 8.25 -0.37 10.98
N GLY A 20 7.35 0.59 11.23
CA GLY A 20 7.21 1.79 10.40
C GLY A 20 6.62 1.55 9.02
N THR A 21 5.84 0.48 8.83
CA THR A 21 5.17 0.17 7.56
C THR A 21 4.23 1.29 7.12
N ASP A 22 3.50 1.86 8.07
CA ASP A 22 2.63 3.01 7.92
C ASP A 22 3.40 4.24 7.40
N ARG A 23 4.53 4.55 8.04
CA ARG A 23 5.41 5.65 7.64
C ARG A 23 6.01 5.43 6.27
N ALA A 24 6.47 4.21 5.98
CA ALA A 24 6.99 3.85 4.68
C ALA A 24 5.93 4.01 3.56
N ALA A 25 4.66 3.62 3.84
CA ALA A 25 3.56 3.83 2.91
C ALA A 25 3.32 5.33 2.61
N VAL A 26 3.33 6.16 3.66
CA VAL A 26 3.11 7.62 3.51
C VAL A 26 4.23 8.29 2.73
N VAL A 27 5.50 8.03 3.08
CA VAL A 27 6.62 8.64 2.33
C VAL A 27 6.71 8.11 0.89
N GLY A 28 6.27 6.87 0.65
CA GLY A 28 6.13 6.33 -0.70
C GLY A 28 5.05 7.04 -1.51
N LEU A 29 3.94 7.45 -0.90
CA LEU A 29 2.92 8.28 -1.54
C LEU A 29 3.47 9.65 -1.98
N GLU A 30 4.48 10.18 -1.31
CA GLU A 30 5.19 11.39 -1.70
C GLU A 30 6.30 11.16 -2.74
N ASN A 31 6.39 9.96 -3.32
CA ASN A 31 7.41 9.58 -4.30
C ASN A 31 8.85 9.51 -3.74
N ASN A 32 9.00 9.28 -2.44
CA ASN A 32 10.33 9.04 -1.87
C ASN A 32 10.76 7.59 -2.11
N GLU A 33 11.98 7.41 -2.56
CA GLU A 33 12.54 6.08 -2.77
C GLU A 33 13.20 5.54 -1.49
N PRO A 34 13.07 4.23 -1.18
CA PRO A 34 13.67 3.63 0.02
C PRO A 34 15.17 3.83 0.16
N LYS A 35 15.89 3.95 -0.96
CA LYS A 35 17.36 4.12 -0.98
C LYS A 35 17.82 5.54 -0.66
N THR A 36 16.99 6.52 -0.89
CA THR A 36 17.37 7.95 -0.85
C THR A 36 16.59 8.75 0.18
N VAL A 37 15.52 8.17 0.73
CA VAL A 37 14.70 8.86 1.75
C VAL A 37 15.53 9.19 3.00
N ASP A 38 15.38 10.40 3.47
CA ASP A 38 15.98 10.82 4.73
C ASP A 38 15.33 10.07 5.90
N THR A 39 16.16 9.44 6.75
CA THR A 39 15.69 8.63 7.87
C THR A 39 15.00 9.45 8.95
N ASP A 40 15.43 10.69 9.17
CA ASP A 40 14.79 11.60 10.14
C ASP A 40 13.43 12.07 9.62
N TYR A 41 13.33 12.31 8.31
CA TYR A 41 12.06 12.59 7.66
C TYR A 41 11.09 11.42 7.78
N LEU A 42 11.53 10.21 7.44
CA LEU A 42 10.74 8.98 7.59
C LEU A 42 10.28 8.78 9.04
N ALA A 43 11.14 9.03 10.03
CA ALA A 43 10.80 8.86 11.43
C ALA A 43 9.69 9.81 11.91
N ARG A 44 9.62 11.01 11.32
CA ARG A 44 8.72 12.09 11.74
C ARG A 44 7.55 12.35 10.80
N ILE A 45 7.39 11.58 9.73
CA ILE A 45 6.41 11.87 8.68
C ILE A 45 4.97 12.03 9.21
N HIS A 46 4.57 11.24 10.21
CA HIS A 46 3.23 11.36 10.79
C HIS A 46 3.05 12.71 11.51
N GLU A 47 4.03 13.17 12.29
CA GLU A 47 4.02 14.49 12.94
C GLU A 47 3.94 15.59 11.89
N ILE A 48 4.73 15.48 10.84
CA ILE A 48 4.78 16.43 9.74
C ILE A 48 3.44 16.52 9.00
N CYS A 49 2.81 15.38 8.73
CA CYS A 49 1.48 15.35 8.10
C CYS A 49 0.42 15.97 9.01
N ASP A 50 0.42 15.64 10.30
CA ASP A 50 -0.55 16.17 11.26
C ASP A 50 -0.37 17.68 11.48
N GLU A 51 0.87 18.17 11.51
CA GLU A 51 1.15 19.61 11.61
C GLU A 51 0.72 20.37 10.35
N ARG A 52 0.86 19.78 9.17
CA ARG A 52 0.49 20.40 7.90
C ARG A 52 -0.99 20.22 7.55
N GLY A 53 -1.61 19.13 8.00
CA GLY A 53 -2.93 18.71 7.55
C GLY A 53 -2.97 18.26 6.09
N THR A 54 -1.80 18.06 5.48
CA THR A 54 -1.66 17.74 4.04
C THR A 54 -0.52 16.77 3.77
N LEU A 55 -0.62 16.10 2.62
CA LEU A 55 0.38 15.23 2.03
C LEU A 55 0.68 15.70 0.61
N ASN A 56 1.96 15.76 0.24
CA ASN A 56 2.37 16.13 -1.12
C ASN A 56 2.46 14.88 -2.01
N LEU A 57 1.33 14.49 -2.57
CA LEU A 57 1.18 13.29 -3.38
C LEU A 57 2.07 13.32 -4.61
N ASN A 58 2.92 12.30 -4.78
CA ASN A 58 3.90 12.22 -5.87
C ASN A 58 4.91 13.39 -5.91
N GLY A 59 5.04 14.13 -4.82
CA GLY A 59 5.87 15.33 -4.78
C GLY A 59 5.33 16.54 -5.58
N GLU A 60 4.12 16.43 -6.13
CA GLU A 60 3.56 17.40 -7.08
C GLU A 60 2.17 17.92 -6.70
N HIS A 61 1.40 17.16 -5.94
CA HIS A 61 0.00 17.45 -5.70
C HIS A 61 -0.36 17.38 -4.22
N GLU A 62 -0.57 18.53 -3.60
CA GLU A 62 -0.98 18.62 -2.21
C GLU A 62 -2.44 18.19 -2.04
N ILE A 63 -2.68 17.26 -1.13
CA ILE A 63 -4.01 16.76 -0.76
C ILE A 63 -4.22 16.86 0.75
N ALA A 64 -5.48 16.95 1.19
CA ALA A 64 -5.81 16.86 2.61
C ALA A 64 -5.45 15.47 3.15
N PHE A 65 -4.72 15.43 4.27
CA PHE A 65 -4.30 14.19 4.89
C PHE A 65 -4.17 14.35 6.41
N GLU A 66 -4.80 13.44 7.13
CA GLU A 66 -4.69 13.31 8.58
C GLU A 66 -4.26 11.88 8.89
N TYR A 67 -3.12 11.73 9.55
CA TYR A 67 -2.53 10.41 9.76
C TYR A 67 -3.49 9.44 10.47
N GLY A 68 -4.12 9.87 11.56
CA GLY A 68 -5.05 9.05 12.34
C GLY A 68 -6.36 8.69 11.63
N ARG A 69 -6.71 9.39 10.54
CA ARG A 69 -7.93 9.17 9.74
C ARG A 69 -7.63 8.40 8.45
N ASP A 70 -6.52 8.72 7.81
CA ASP A 70 -6.23 8.26 6.45
C ASP A 70 -5.30 7.04 6.41
N ILE A 71 -4.75 6.63 7.57
CA ILE A 71 -4.06 5.36 7.77
C ILE A 71 -4.88 4.48 8.71
N GLU A 72 -5.28 3.31 8.24
CA GLU A 72 -6.04 2.33 8.99
C GLU A 72 -5.23 1.05 9.20
N PHE A 73 -5.25 0.52 10.41
CA PHE A 73 -4.70 -0.80 10.75
C PHE A 73 -5.85 -1.77 11.00
N ASP A 74 -6.14 -2.62 10.02
CA ASP A 74 -7.15 -3.67 10.16
C ASP A 74 -6.55 -4.89 10.85
N HIS A 75 -6.72 -4.98 12.15
CA HIS A 75 -6.21 -6.08 12.97
C HIS A 75 -7.06 -7.35 12.89
N TRP A 76 -8.19 -7.32 12.18
CA TRP A 76 -9.20 -8.39 12.18
C TRP A 76 -9.21 -9.21 10.90
N ARG A 77 -8.78 -8.62 9.80
CA ARG A 77 -8.84 -9.22 8.48
C ARG A 77 -7.46 -9.27 7.82
N ARG A 78 -7.33 -10.22 6.89
CA ARG A 78 -6.23 -10.30 5.96
C ARG A 78 -6.75 -10.66 4.57
N PHE A 79 -5.96 -10.46 3.54
CA PHE A 79 -6.28 -11.02 2.24
C PHE A 79 -6.11 -12.55 2.25
N ALA A 80 -7.01 -13.25 1.56
CA ALA A 80 -6.90 -14.70 1.40
C ALA A 80 -5.64 -15.07 0.61
N ALA A 81 -5.27 -14.25 -0.38
CA ALA A 81 -4.10 -14.43 -1.22
C ALA A 81 -2.78 -14.29 -0.46
N HIS A 82 -2.67 -13.30 0.43
CA HIS A 82 -1.43 -13.06 1.18
C HIS A 82 -1.68 -12.36 2.53
N PRO A 83 -0.97 -12.74 3.61
CA PRO A 83 -1.17 -12.13 4.93
C PRO A 83 -0.61 -10.70 5.06
N ASN A 84 0.33 -10.29 4.20
CA ASN A 84 0.98 -8.99 4.28
C ASN A 84 0.42 -8.07 3.19
N GLY A 85 -0.83 -7.66 3.33
CA GLY A 85 -1.51 -6.86 2.33
C GLY A 85 -1.72 -5.41 2.75
N MET A 86 -1.72 -4.52 1.76
CA MET A 86 -2.11 -3.12 1.91
C MET A 86 -3.03 -2.70 0.77
N ARG A 87 -3.97 -1.83 1.07
CA ARG A 87 -4.91 -1.26 0.12
C ARG A 87 -4.77 0.25 0.11
N PHE A 88 -4.66 0.81 -1.08
CA PHE A 88 -4.69 2.24 -1.32
C PHE A 88 -5.97 2.60 -2.04
N THR A 89 -6.73 3.55 -1.50
CA THR A 89 -7.97 4.03 -2.09
C THR A 89 -7.88 5.54 -2.28
N ALA A 90 -8.07 5.98 -3.51
CA ALA A 90 -8.07 7.39 -3.86
C ALA A 90 -9.49 7.90 -4.08
N TYR A 91 -9.78 9.09 -3.58
CA TYR A 91 -11.09 9.72 -3.66
C TYR A 91 -11.05 11.05 -4.38
N GLY A 92 -12.14 11.39 -5.04
CA GLY A 92 -12.38 12.66 -5.65
C GLY A 92 -12.99 13.69 -4.70
N GLU A 93 -13.34 14.85 -5.26
CA GLU A 93 -13.81 16.02 -4.51
C GLU A 93 -15.15 15.77 -3.80
N HIS A 94 -16.00 14.90 -4.37
CA HIS A 94 -17.30 14.57 -3.82
C HIS A 94 -17.30 13.25 -3.02
N GLY A 95 -16.10 12.72 -2.69
CA GLY A 95 -15.95 11.47 -1.96
C GLY A 95 -16.13 10.22 -2.81
N GLU A 96 -16.24 10.35 -4.14
CA GLU A 96 -16.30 9.22 -5.06
C GLU A 96 -14.95 8.51 -5.10
N GLN A 97 -14.98 7.17 -5.12
CA GLN A 97 -13.77 6.37 -5.26
C GLN A 97 -13.27 6.43 -6.71
N LEU A 98 -12.06 6.94 -6.88
CA LEU A 98 -11.43 7.08 -8.20
C LEU A 98 -10.54 5.90 -8.54
N LEU A 99 -9.85 5.35 -7.54
CA LEU A 99 -8.87 4.29 -7.71
C LEU A 99 -8.81 3.42 -6.47
N GLU A 100 -8.66 2.12 -6.66
CA GLU A 100 -8.32 1.19 -5.59
C GLU A 100 -7.19 0.27 -6.07
N GLN A 101 -6.16 0.11 -5.25
CA GLN A 101 -5.04 -0.79 -5.52
C GLN A 101 -4.70 -1.61 -4.29
N VAL A 102 -4.41 -2.88 -4.52
CA VAL A 102 -3.96 -3.81 -3.50
C VAL A 102 -2.52 -4.21 -3.80
N TRP A 103 -1.70 -4.25 -2.75
CA TRP A 103 -0.31 -4.64 -2.83
C TRP A 103 0.05 -5.60 -1.70
N TYR A 104 0.93 -6.54 -1.98
CA TYR A 104 1.44 -7.52 -1.04
C TYR A 104 2.93 -7.35 -0.82
N SER A 105 3.37 -7.37 0.43
CA SER A 105 4.79 -7.49 0.78
C SER A 105 5.15 -8.97 0.83
N ILE A 106 5.87 -9.45 -0.17
CA ILE A 106 6.19 -10.88 -0.35
C ILE A 106 7.55 -11.28 0.22
N GLY A 107 8.20 -10.38 0.96
CA GLY A 107 9.49 -10.61 1.58
C GLY A 107 10.66 -10.13 0.75
N GLY A 108 11.85 -10.02 1.36
CA GLY A 108 13.07 -9.58 0.69
C GLY A 108 13.06 -8.15 0.13
N GLY A 109 12.11 -7.32 0.57
CA GLY A 109 11.89 -5.97 0.01
C GLY A 109 11.05 -5.95 -1.28
N PHE A 110 10.56 -7.11 -1.72
CA PHE A 110 9.73 -7.18 -2.92
C PHE A 110 8.27 -6.94 -2.59
N ILE A 111 7.58 -6.30 -3.53
CA ILE A 111 6.13 -6.10 -3.50
C ILE A 111 5.50 -6.73 -4.73
N GLN A 112 4.25 -7.13 -4.59
CA GLN A 112 3.46 -7.71 -5.66
C GLN A 112 2.09 -7.07 -5.70
N ARG A 113 1.58 -6.79 -6.90
CA ARG A 113 0.25 -6.24 -7.08
C ARG A 113 -0.80 -7.34 -6.89
N GLY A 114 -1.80 -7.05 -6.06
CA GLY A 114 -3.00 -7.85 -5.92
C GLY A 114 -4.16 -7.30 -6.74
N LEU A 115 -5.30 -8.00 -6.68
CA LEU A 115 -6.55 -7.53 -7.27
C LEU A 115 -7.38 -6.78 -6.22
N ALA A 116 -8.07 -5.73 -6.65
CA ALA A 116 -9.02 -5.02 -5.78
C ALA A 116 -10.16 -5.95 -5.29
N THR A 117 -10.44 -6.99 -6.07
CA THR A 117 -11.43 -8.04 -5.77
C THR A 117 -10.92 -9.17 -4.90
N ASP A 118 -9.63 -9.17 -4.52
CA ASP A 118 -9.08 -10.22 -3.66
C ASP A 118 -9.86 -10.28 -2.33
N PRO A 119 -10.33 -11.48 -1.94
CA PRO A 119 -11.21 -11.59 -0.80
C PRO A 119 -10.48 -11.33 0.52
N LEU A 120 -11.14 -10.58 1.38
CA LEU A 120 -10.74 -10.42 2.78
C LEU A 120 -11.36 -11.53 3.62
N VAL A 121 -10.56 -12.13 4.48
CA VAL A 121 -10.97 -13.18 5.42
C VAL A 121 -10.56 -12.80 6.84
N PRO A 122 -11.20 -13.36 7.89
CA PRO A 122 -10.73 -13.20 9.26
C PRO A 122 -9.26 -13.59 9.40
N ILE A 123 -8.52 -12.91 10.24
CA ILE A 123 -7.06 -13.09 10.34
C ILE A 123 -6.64 -14.53 10.66
N HIS A 124 -7.47 -15.26 11.40
CA HIS A 124 -7.25 -16.67 11.80
C HIS A 124 -7.96 -17.68 10.89
N ALA A 125 -8.61 -17.23 9.79
CA ALA A 125 -9.30 -18.16 8.90
C ALA A 125 -8.29 -19.05 8.17
N GLU A 126 -8.59 -20.33 8.11
CA GLU A 126 -7.92 -21.24 7.20
C GLU A 126 -8.37 -20.94 5.76
N VAL A 127 -7.41 -20.68 4.89
CA VAL A 127 -7.68 -20.45 3.46
C VAL A 127 -7.43 -21.76 2.72
N PRO A 128 -8.41 -22.26 1.97
CA PRO A 128 -8.23 -23.48 1.20
C PRO A 128 -7.06 -23.36 0.21
N PRO A 129 -6.28 -24.44 0.01
CA PRO A 129 -5.12 -24.43 -0.89
C PRO A 129 -5.42 -23.99 -2.34
N ALA A 130 -6.67 -24.21 -2.80
CA ALA A 130 -7.10 -23.80 -4.14
C ALA A 130 -7.07 -22.27 -4.32
N VAL A 131 -7.55 -21.51 -3.33
CA VAL A 131 -7.56 -20.04 -3.40
C VAL A 131 -6.13 -19.48 -3.41
N GLN A 132 -5.21 -20.14 -2.69
CA GLN A 132 -3.80 -19.75 -2.68
C GLN A 132 -3.13 -19.97 -4.05
N ARG A 133 -3.44 -21.11 -4.74
CA ARG A 133 -2.86 -21.42 -6.05
C ARG A 133 -3.35 -20.48 -7.16
N ASP A 134 -4.64 -20.21 -7.20
CA ASP A 134 -5.23 -19.32 -8.20
C ASP A 134 -4.66 -17.91 -8.05
N SER A 135 -4.43 -17.46 -6.82
CA SER A 135 -3.81 -16.18 -6.52
C SER A 135 -2.34 -16.15 -6.93
N GLU A 136 -1.57 -17.21 -6.68
CA GLU A 136 -0.16 -17.31 -7.06
C GLU A 136 0.03 -17.36 -8.59
N GLU A 137 -0.84 -18.08 -9.32
CA GLU A 137 -0.81 -18.13 -10.78
C GLU A 137 -1.16 -16.77 -11.41
N GLN A 138 -2.23 -16.14 -10.95
CA GLN A 138 -2.63 -14.80 -11.40
C GLN A 138 -1.58 -13.74 -11.06
N MET A 139 -0.96 -13.89 -9.89
CA MET A 139 0.12 -13.03 -9.44
C MET A 139 1.37 -13.20 -10.30
N SER A 140 1.75 -14.43 -10.68
CA SER A 140 2.91 -14.68 -11.53
C SER A 140 2.70 -14.20 -12.97
N GLU A 141 1.49 -14.33 -13.54
CA GLU A 141 1.15 -13.77 -14.85
C GLU A 141 1.23 -12.24 -14.89
N GLN A 142 0.73 -11.56 -13.86
CA GLN A 142 0.80 -10.11 -13.78
C GLN A 142 2.23 -9.59 -13.59
N THR A 143 3.08 -10.33 -12.88
CA THR A 143 4.50 -10.01 -12.73
C THR A 143 5.26 -10.21 -14.04
N ALA A 144 4.95 -11.26 -14.80
CA ALA A 144 5.55 -11.51 -16.11
C ALA A 144 5.18 -10.42 -17.13
N LEU A 145 3.91 -9.98 -17.15
CA LEU A 145 3.45 -8.88 -18.02
C LEU A 145 4.05 -7.52 -17.66
N SER A 146 4.42 -7.29 -16.40
CA SER A 146 5.08 -6.04 -15.98
C SER A 146 6.57 -6.01 -16.31
N VAL A 147 7.19 -7.14 -16.60
CA VAL A 147 8.61 -7.24 -16.99
C VAL A 147 8.81 -7.07 -18.51
N GLU A 148 7.84 -7.42 -19.34
CA GLU A 148 7.94 -7.35 -20.81
C GLU A 148 7.36 -6.08 -21.45
N GLY A 149 6.62 -5.27 -20.73
CA GLY A 149 5.96 -4.07 -21.25
C GLY A 149 6.34 -2.83 -20.49
N ASP A 150 7.33 -2.14 -21.00
CA ASP A 150 7.56 -0.71 -20.87
C ASP A 150 6.44 0.05 -20.11
N SER A 151 6.90 0.81 -19.15
CA SER A 151 6.18 1.87 -18.47
C SER A 151 5.27 1.45 -17.32
N MET A 152 5.80 1.61 -16.16
CA MET A 152 5.10 1.95 -14.91
C MET A 152 4.19 3.18 -15.06
N ALA A 153 3.83 3.57 -16.29
CA ALA A 153 3.06 4.77 -16.66
C ALA A 153 1.58 4.72 -16.22
N GLY A 154 1.14 3.67 -15.54
CA GLY A 154 -0.21 3.57 -14.99
C GLY A 154 -0.29 3.56 -13.47
N LEU A 155 0.86 3.57 -12.78
CA LEU A 155 0.90 3.70 -11.32
C LEU A 155 1.23 5.14 -10.98
N PRO A 156 0.43 5.80 -10.14
CA PRO A 156 0.81 7.12 -9.65
C PRO A 156 2.08 7.09 -8.78
N TYR A 157 2.60 5.89 -8.43
CA TYR A 157 3.78 5.75 -7.58
C TYR A 157 4.63 4.56 -8.02
N PRO A 158 5.89 4.78 -8.42
CA PRO A 158 6.85 3.71 -8.64
C PRO A 158 7.37 3.22 -7.28
N PHE A 159 6.82 2.11 -6.78
CA PHE A 159 7.52 1.37 -5.75
C PHE A 159 8.66 0.61 -6.43
N SER A 160 9.84 1.19 -6.44
CA SER A 160 11.03 0.49 -6.92
C SER A 160 11.47 -0.55 -5.88
N THR A 161 11.79 -1.74 -6.35
CA THR A 161 12.33 -2.82 -5.53
C THR A 161 13.58 -2.37 -4.80
N ALA A 162 13.57 -2.50 -3.47
CA ALA A 162 14.80 -2.39 -2.68
C ALA A 162 15.66 -3.63 -2.99
N SER A 163 16.85 -3.43 -3.50
CA SER A 163 17.91 -4.45 -3.61
C SER A 163 18.95 -4.24 -2.54
#